data_0ce3759a362648093494458004a22bb5
#
_entry.id   0ce3759a362648093494458004a22bb5
#
_cell.length_a   1.000
_cell.length_b   1.000
_cell.length_c   1.000
_cell.angle_alpha   90.00
_cell.angle_beta   90.00
_cell.angle_gamma   90.00
#
_symmetry.space_group_name_H-M   'P 1'
#
loop_
_entity.id
_entity.type
_entity.pdbx_description
1 polymer ?
#
loop_
_entity_poly.entity_id
_entity_poly.type
_entity_poly.pdbx_seq_one_letter_code
_entity_poly.pdbx_strand_id
1 'polypeptide(L)'
;MASNEGHNTATQPSSSNGGDNAAAKQHQNADNFVDAVTAAMPPSMEEMRSKTADELLAEMNRIPLFMTTLDETDGEGGENVMLEAIKALAYEGTKAEVAANFREQGNEAARSRLWNDAREFYTKAIASVQGKIKLVDAPEDAHSSARITEVTDEDPTIKVTELDEEAEAIKEREIEEACLANRALCNLEMKNYGQVNKDCAAVLRLNPRNIKAWYRAASACLALDKVPEALDACTSGLQFDASNAALRTLQGKVESRRDYLAALARERQQREERQRVEQAALRTAFKARNIVTRETASPPEMEDAAIQLEDAKDPASTLSFPVLFMYPLHAQTDFVKAFQENEALTDHLSYLLPVPWDEAKEYGTVDAIECYMETSQGGLIKAGKKLNLIKLLGSGKVEIVDGLVRIYIVPKARSAEWIEQFKARRGKQ
;
A
#
# COMPACT_ATOMS: atom_id res chain seq x y z
N MET A 1 36.25 -32.17 8.74
CA MET A 1 37.41 -32.80 8.10
C MET A 1 38.46 -31.75 7.95
N ALA A 2 39.43 -31.89 8.80
CA ALA A 2 40.90 -31.86 8.69
C ALA A 2 41.47 -30.46 8.39
N SER A 3 41.94 -29.69 9.35
CA SER A 3 43.24 -29.84 10.02
C SER A 3 44.42 -29.63 9.07
N ASN A 4 45.12 -28.51 9.22
CA ASN A 4 46.56 -28.68 9.42
C ASN A 4 47.19 -27.45 10.10
N GLU A 5 47.77 -27.71 11.26
CA GLU A 5 48.70 -26.88 12.00
C GLU A 5 50.09 -27.00 11.36
N GLY A 6 50.89 -25.96 11.48
CA GLY A 6 52.31 -26.01 11.12
C GLY A 6 53.11 -25.05 11.97
N HIS A 7 53.53 -25.51 13.12
CA HIS A 7 54.66 -24.99 13.92
C HIS A 7 55.90 -24.87 13.05
N ASN A 8 56.69 -23.79 13.23
CA ASN A 8 58.12 -24.00 13.39
C ASN A 8 58.86 -22.93 14.20
N THR A 9 59.61 -23.41 15.04
CA THR A 9 60.46 -22.99 16.13
C THR A 9 61.64 -22.13 15.74
N ALA A 10 62.01 -21.34 16.74
CA ALA A 10 63.23 -20.60 17.03
C ALA A 10 64.58 -21.06 16.46
N THR A 11 65.40 -20.07 16.17
CA THR A 11 66.84 -20.16 16.54
C THR A 11 67.42 -18.74 16.65
N GLN A 12 67.94 -18.41 17.85
CA GLN A 12 68.91 -17.32 18.02
C GLN A 12 70.28 -17.85 17.63
N PRO A 13 71.23 -16.97 17.27
CA PRO A 13 72.50 -16.95 17.95
C PRO A 13 73.02 -15.58 18.39
N SER A 14 73.81 -15.64 19.36
CA SER A 14 74.45 -14.70 20.23
C SER A 14 75.50 -13.77 19.60
N SER A 15 75.51 -12.56 20.16
CA SER A 15 76.71 -11.72 20.53
C SER A 15 77.79 -11.39 19.52
N SER A 16 77.97 -10.08 19.28
CA SER A 16 79.25 -9.42 19.55
C SER A 16 79.11 -7.89 19.58
N ASN A 17 79.69 -7.33 20.64
CA ASN A 17 79.92 -5.93 20.90
C ASN A 17 80.68 -5.20 19.77
N GLY A 18 80.23 -3.95 19.49
CA GLY A 18 81.04 -3.02 18.72
C GLY A 18 80.19 -2.00 17.94
N GLY A 19 79.68 -0.94 18.57
CA GLY A 19 78.98 0.08 17.81
C GLY A 19 78.39 1.24 18.58
N ASP A 20 78.71 1.47 19.85
CA ASP A 20 78.10 2.57 20.66
C ASP A 20 78.52 4.01 20.30
N ASN A 21 79.41 4.23 19.34
CA ASN A 21 79.86 5.57 18.96
C ASN A 21 79.26 6.11 17.60
N ALA A 22 78.56 5.28 16.85
CA ALA A 22 77.92 5.71 15.58
C ALA A 22 76.47 6.15 15.78
N ALA A 23 75.73 5.52 16.69
CA ALA A 23 74.33 5.82 17.01
C ALA A 23 74.17 7.21 17.68
N ALA A 24 75.11 7.54 18.61
CA ALA A 24 75.06 8.85 19.30
C ALA A 24 75.30 10.04 18.34
N LYS A 25 76.12 9.89 17.29
CA LYS A 25 76.32 10.93 16.26
C LYS A 25 75.14 11.00 15.27
N GLN A 26 74.44 9.95 15.02
CA GLN A 26 73.23 9.98 14.17
C GLN A 26 72.07 10.63 14.88
N HIS A 27 71.86 10.38 16.19
CA HIS A 27 70.83 11.06 16.97
C HIS A 27 71.07 12.56 17.10
N GLN A 28 72.31 12.98 17.37
CA GLN A 28 72.63 14.43 17.44
C GLN A 28 72.48 15.16 16.09
N ASN A 29 72.75 14.49 14.96
CA ASN A 29 72.47 15.08 13.64
C ASN A 29 70.99 15.10 13.27
N ALA A 30 70.21 14.15 13.74
CA ALA A 30 68.77 14.13 13.55
C ALA A 30 68.11 15.24 14.37
N ASP A 31 68.47 15.42 15.62
CA ASP A 31 67.95 16.46 16.50
C ASP A 31 68.32 17.86 15.98
N ASN A 32 69.55 18.09 15.53
CA ASN A 32 69.96 19.35 14.91
C ASN A 32 69.22 19.65 13.57
N PHE A 33 68.90 18.63 12.80
CA PHE A 33 68.12 18.80 11.57
C PHE A 33 66.65 19.12 11.87
N VAL A 34 66.08 18.44 12.88
CA VAL A 34 64.69 18.72 13.35
C VAL A 34 64.63 20.15 13.92
N ASP A 35 65.58 20.58 14.72
CA ASP A 35 65.62 21.98 15.22
C ASP A 35 65.80 23.01 14.15
N ALA A 36 66.59 22.75 13.12
CA ALA A 36 66.78 23.66 11.98
C ALA A 36 65.53 23.75 11.08
N VAL A 37 64.79 22.65 10.91
CA VAL A 37 63.55 22.62 10.17
C VAL A 37 62.44 23.33 10.95
N THR A 38 62.39 23.17 12.27
CA THR A 38 61.42 23.90 13.14
C THR A 38 61.66 25.37 13.18
N ALA A 39 62.91 25.85 13.19
CA ALA A 39 63.24 27.29 13.15
C ALA A 39 62.92 27.96 11.80
N ALA A 40 62.74 27.20 10.73
CA ALA A 40 62.41 27.71 9.39
C ALA A 40 60.92 27.58 9.06
N MET A 41 60.12 26.99 9.98
CA MET A 41 58.66 26.80 9.73
C MET A 41 57.88 28.08 10.04
N PRO A 42 56.78 28.35 9.25
CA PRO A 42 55.85 29.43 9.59
C PRO A 42 55.20 29.16 10.97
N PRO A 43 54.87 30.21 11.77
CA PRO A 43 54.25 30.06 13.10
C PRO A 43 53.02 29.16 13.13
N SER A 44 52.22 29.15 12.08
CA SER A 44 51.06 28.29 11.93
C SER A 44 51.38 26.79 11.86
N MET A 45 52.57 26.41 11.41
CA MET A 45 53.02 25.02 11.39
C MET A 45 53.60 24.56 12.73
N GLU A 46 54.14 25.47 13.51
CA GLU A 46 54.65 25.20 14.84
C GLU A 46 53.51 24.91 15.83
N GLU A 47 52.42 25.65 15.72
CA GLU A 47 51.17 25.39 16.46
C GLU A 47 50.55 24.03 16.13
N MET A 48 50.56 23.61 14.87
CA MET A 48 50.07 22.30 14.45
C MET A 48 50.91 21.14 15.01
N ARG A 49 52.21 21.36 15.18
CA ARG A 49 53.12 20.33 15.68
C ARG A 49 53.06 20.13 17.20
N SER A 50 52.55 21.13 17.92
CA SER A 50 52.35 21.05 19.37
C SER A 50 51.08 20.28 19.77
N LYS A 51 50.16 20.06 18.82
CA LYS A 51 48.86 19.40 19.02
C LYS A 51 48.97 17.89 18.86
N THR A 52 48.22 17.15 19.65
CA THR A 52 48.11 15.69 19.50
C THR A 52 47.28 15.36 18.25
N ALA A 53 47.43 14.16 17.73
CA ALA A 53 46.69 13.71 16.55
C ALA A 53 45.15 13.80 16.74
N ASP A 54 44.67 13.56 17.95
CA ASP A 54 43.26 13.65 18.28
C ASP A 54 42.75 15.09 18.33
N GLU A 55 43.60 16.03 18.82
CA GLU A 55 43.28 17.46 18.80
C GLU A 55 43.29 18.01 17.38
N LEU A 56 44.21 17.55 16.52
CA LEU A 56 44.24 17.93 15.12
C LEU A 56 43.03 17.42 14.34
N LEU A 57 42.63 16.17 14.59
CA LEU A 57 41.42 15.58 14.03
C LEU A 57 40.14 16.31 14.51
N ALA A 58 40.08 16.67 15.78
CA ALA A 58 38.96 17.45 16.30
C ALA A 58 38.87 18.84 15.68
N GLU A 59 40.02 19.49 15.46
CA GLU A 59 40.09 20.82 14.81
C GLU A 59 39.75 20.73 13.33
N MET A 60 40.25 19.70 12.63
CA MET A 60 39.89 19.44 11.23
C MET A 60 38.42 19.14 11.08
N ASN A 61 37.83 18.40 12.01
CA ASN A 61 36.40 18.05 11.98
C ASN A 61 35.47 19.26 12.25
N ARG A 62 36.02 20.39 12.71
CA ARG A 62 35.29 21.68 12.83
C ARG A 62 35.17 22.41 11.47
N ILE A 63 36.03 22.08 10.52
CA ILE A 63 36.02 22.68 9.18
C ILE A 63 35.01 21.88 8.32
N PRO A 64 33.97 22.53 7.76
CA PRO A 64 32.91 21.84 7.02
C PRO A 64 33.39 20.91 5.91
N LEU A 65 34.52 21.24 5.27
CA LEU A 65 35.13 20.44 4.19
C LEU A 65 35.66 19.08 4.66
N PHE A 66 36.07 18.98 5.94
CA PHE A 66 36.69 17.79 6.52
C PHE A 66 35.78 17.09 7.58
N MET A 67 34.57 17.59 7.81
CA MET A 67 33.61 17.00 8.73
C MET A 67 33.28 15.58 8.31
N THR A 68 33.42 14.63 9.23
CA THR A 68 32.99 13.25 9.04
C THR A 68 31.50 13.06 9.37
N THR A 69 30.96 13.90 10.25
CA THR A 69 29.53 14.02 10.59
C THR A 69 29.18 15.49 10.60
N LEU A 70 28.03 15.83 10.01
CA LEU A 70 27.56 17.21 9.98
C LEU A 70 27.17 17.63 11.41
N ASP A 71 28.01 18.42 12.05
CA ASP A 71 27.76 19.00 13.36
C ASP A 71 27.56 20.50 13.21
N GLU A 72 26.38 20.98 13.62
CA GLU A 72 26.03 22.39 13.54
C GLU A 72 26.64 23.21 14.67
N THR A 73 27.28 22.53 15.64
CA THR A 73 27.93 23.18 16.80
C THR A 73 29.43 23.39 16.54
N ASP A 74 30.03 24.38 17.19
CA ASP A 74 31.47 24.61 17.21
C ASP A 74 32.26 23.68 18.12
N GLY A 75 31.55 22.76 18.80
CA GLY A 75 32.09 21.85 19.80
C GLY A 75 32.24 22.45 21.19
N GLU A 76 31.96 23.74 21.39
CA GLU A 76 32.00 24.48 22.67
C GLU A 76 30.61 25.01 23.07
N GLY A 77 29.56 24.61 22.32
CA GLY A 77 28.17 25.00 22.57
C GLY A 77 27.69 26.22 21.79
N GLY A 78 28.51 26.73 20.84
CA GLY A 78 28.14 27.74 19.87
C GLY A 78 27.78 27.17 18.51
N GLU A 79 27.32 28.02 17.58
CA GLU A 79 27.04 27.64 16.20
C GLU A 79 28.32 27.62 15.37
N ASN A 80 28.46 26.70 14.44
CA ASN A 80 29.62 26.61 13.57
C ASN A 80 29.57 27.71 12.53
N VAL A 81 30.32 28.82 12.77
CA VAL A 81 30.35 30.03 11.94
C VAL A 81 30.70 29.73 10.48
N MET A 82 31.61 28.78 10.22
CA MET A 82 31.97 28.40 8.84
C MET A 82 30.84 27.66 8.13
N LEU A 83 30.13 26.79 8.83
CA LEU A 83 28.98 26.10 8.27
C LEU A 83 27.83 27.08 8.03
N GLU A 84 27.62 28.03 8.93
CA GLU A 84 26.64 29.10 8.74
C GLU A 84 27.00 30.00 7.55
N ALA A 85 28.27 30.37 7.40
CA ALA A 85 28.73 31.14 6.24
C ALA A 85 28.50 30.41 4.92
N ILE A 86 28.76 29.09 4.87
CA ILE A 86 28.45 28.27 3.69
C ILE A 86 26.94 28.15 3.45
N LYS A 87 26.15 27.99 4.50
CA LYS A 87 24.68 28.03 4.40
C LYS A 87 24.21 29.40 3.88
N ALA A 88 24.75 30.48 4.41
CA ALA A 88 24.42 31.83 3.99
C ALA A 88 24.77 32.05 2.50
N LEU A 89 25.94 31.60 2.03
CA LEU A 89 26.34 31.66 0.64
C LEU A 89 25.38 30.92 -0.32
N ALA A 90 24.79 29.81 0.15
CA ALA A 90 23.81 29.07 -0.64
C ALA A 90 22.47 29.83 -0.84
N TYR A 91 22.21 30.82 0.00
CA TYR A 91 21.01 31.66 -0.04
C TYR A 91 21.34 33.12 -0.44
N GLU A 92 22.56 33.39 -0.88
CA GLU A 92 22.98 34.72 -1.36
C GLU A 92 22.52 34.92 -2.80
N GLY A 93 22.01 36.11 -3.11
CA GLY A 93 21.57 36.48 -4.43
C GLY A 93 20.05 36.71 -4.55
N THR A 94 19.59 36.87 -5.79
CA THR A 94 18.16 37.03 -6.07
C THR A 94 17.41 35.73 -5.86
N LYS A 95 16.08 35.80 -5.69
CA LYS A 95 15.23 34.62 -5.55
C LYS A 95 15.40 33.64 -6.72
N ALA A 96 15.52 34.16 -7.94
CA ALA A 96 15.69 33.33 -9.12
C ALA A 96 17.08 32.66 -9.13
N GLU A 97 18.14 33.33 -8.70
CA GLU A 97 19.50 32.77 -8.64
C GLU A 97 19.57 31.63 -7.61
N VAL A 98 19.11 31.88 -6.41
CA VAL A 98 19.03 30.82 -5.34
C VAL A 98 18.21 29.65 -5.81
N ALA A 99 17.04 29.90 -6.40
CA ALA A 99 16.19 28.83 -6.92
C ALA A 99 16.83 28.08 -8.10
N ALA A 100 17.59 28.77 -8.96
CA ALA A 100 18.33 28.14 -10.06
C ALA A 100 19.44 27.22 -9.53
N ASN A 101 20.18 27.61 -8.49
CA ASN A 101 21.18 26.77 -7.83
C ASN A 101 20.56 25.50 -7.25
N PHE A 102 19.48 25.61 -6.50
CA PHE A 102 18.77 24.42 -5.99
C PHE A 102 18.18 23.56 -7.10
N ARG A 103 17.68 24.15 -8.19
CA ARG A 103 17.23 23.40 -9.36
C ARG A 103 18.36 22.59 -9.98
N GLU A 104 19.56 23.14 -10.08
CA GLU A 104 20.72 22.45 -10.65
C GLU A 104 21.14 21.26 -9.76
N GLN A 105 21.27 21.47 -8.45
CA GLN A 105 21.51 20.38 -7.49
C GLN A 105 20.43 19.30 -7.58
N GLY A 106 19.16 19.69 -7.70
CA GLY A 106 18.06 18.77 -7.91
C GLY A 106 18.17 17.98 -9.22
N ASN A 107 18.61 18.64 -10.31
CA ASN A 107 18.84 17.96 -11.59
C ASN A 107 19.99 16.95 -11.51
N GLU A 108 21.05 17.26 -10.79
CA GLU A 108 22.19 16.36 -10.58
C GLU A 108 21.79 15.12 -9.75
N ALA A 109 21.10 15.35 -8.64
CA ALA A 109 20.53 14.27 -7.83
C ALA A 109 19.55 13.39 -8.66
N ALA A 110 18.71 14.00 -9.50
CA ALA A 110 17.80 13.28 -10.38
C ALA A 110 18.52 12.44 -11.45
N ARG A 111 19.63 12.94 -12.03
CA ARG A 111 20.49 12.18 -12.95
C ARG A 111 21.09 10.96 -12.24
N SER A 112 21.47 11.11 -10.98
CA SER A 112 21.96 10.03 -10.11
C SER A 112 20.86 9.14 -9.56
N ARG A 113 19.57 9.36 -9.92
CA ARG A 113 18.38 8.64 -9.44
C ARG A 113 18.15 8.72 -7.93
N LEU A 114 18.73 9.71 -7.26
CA LEU A 114 18.47 10.02 -5.85
C LEU A 114 17.18 10.84 -5.74
N TRP A 115 16.03 10.15 -5.93
CA TRP A 115 14.72 10.82 -6.11
C TRP A 115 14.27 11.61 -4.89
N ASN A 116 14.62 11.16 -3.67
CA ASN A 116 14.28 11.88 -2.43
C ASN A 116 15.05 13.20 -2.34
N ASP A 117 16.36 13.16 -2.55
CA ASP A 117 17.23 14.34 -2.47
C ASP A 117 16.86 15.35 -3.57
N ALA A 118 16.66 14.85 -4.80
CA ALA A 118 16.19 15.68 -5.90
C ALA A 118 14.86 16.39 -5.57
N ARG A 119 13.89 15.66 -4.98
CA ARG A 119 12.61 16.23 -4.56
C ARG A 119 12.79 17.34 -3.52
N GLU A 120 13.71 17.15 -2.58
CA GLU A 120 14.01 18.16 -1.54
C GLU A 120 14.65 19.41 -2.13
N PHE A 121 15.64 19.27 -3.02
CA PHE A 121 16.24 20.39 -3.71
C PHE A 121 15.21 21.18 -4.53
N TYR A 122 14.34 20.51 -5.32
CA TYR A 122 13.26 21.19 -6.02
C TYR A 122 12.26 21.86 -5.08
N THR A 123 12.02 21.28 -3.89
CA THR A 123 11.14 21.90 -2.89
C THR A 123 11.77 23.16 -2.32
N LYS A 124 13.09 23.18 -2.06
CA LYS A 124 13.83 24.38 -1.65
C LYS A 124 13.80 25.45 -2.74
N ALA A 125 14.02 25.07 -4.00
CA ALA A 125 13.93 25.97 -5.14
C ALA A 125 12.55 26.65 -5.25
N ILE A 126 11.48 25.89 -5.15
CA ILE A 126 10.09 26.41 -5.19
C ILE A 126 9.83 27.33 -3.98
N ALA A 127 10.31 26.97 -2.79
CA ALA A 127 10.12 27.76 -1.59
C ALA A 127 10.89 29.08 -1.65
N SER A 128 12.05 29.13 -2.32
CA SER A 128 12.81 30.36 -2.56
C SER A 128 12.04 31.31 -3.47
N VAL A 129 11.54 30.85 -4.61
CA VAL A 129 10.72 31.67 -5.53
C VAL A 129 9.46 32.19 -4.84
N GLN A 130 8.79 31.34 -4.03
CA GLN A 130 7.58 31.72 -3.31
C GLN A 130 7.82 32.61 -2.08
N GLY A 131 9.08 33.01 -1.81
CA GLY A 131 9.45 33.85 -0.65
C GLY A 131 9.20 33.20 0.71
N LYS A 132 9.12 31.85 0.76
CA LYS A 132 8.92 31.08 1.99
C LYS A 132 10.22 30.81 2.74
N ILE A 133 11.35 30.97 2.09
CA ILE A 133 12.69 30.90 2.68
C ILE A 133 13.12 32.35 2.94
N LYS A 134 13.56 32.64 4.15
CA LYS A 134 14.27 33.89 4.43
C LYS A 134 15.61 33.80 3.72
N LEU A 135 15.78 34.59 2.66
CA LEU A 135 17.10 34.86 2.10
C LEU A 135 17.87 35.61 3.17
N VAL A 136 19.17 35.36 3.27
CA VAL A 136 20.02 36.19 4.14
C VAL A 136 20.01 37.55 3.52
N ASP A 137 19.38 38.52 4.19
CA ASP A 137 19.31 39.89 3.75
C ASP A 137 20.75 40.37 3.62
N ALA A 138 21.11 40.92 2.46
CA ALA A 138 22.31 41.76 2.34
C ALA A 138 22.20 42.82 3.43
N PRO A 139 23.32 43.23 4.05
CA PRO A 139 23.32 44.22 5.13
C PRO A 139 22.47 45.42 4.74
N GLU A 140 21.65 45.92 5.67
CA GLU A 140 20.64 46.98 5.44
C GLU A 140 21.17 48.26 4.80
N ASP A 141 22.50 48.41 4.71
CA ASP A 141 23.18 49.53 4.09
C ASP A 141 23.22 49.45 2.55
N ALA A 142 22.77 48.36 1.95
CA ALA A 142 22.70 48.21 0.49
C ALA A 142 21.29 48.55 -0.04
N HIS A 143 20.83 49.76 0.21
CA HIS A 143 19.61 50.33 -0.42
C HIS A 143 19.78 50.62 -1.90
N SER A 144 20.43 49.75 -2.63
CA SER A 144 20.55 49.88 -4.08
C SER A 144 20.28 48.50 -4.68
N SER A 145 19.20 48.40 -5.42
CA SER A 145 18.85 47.25 -6.30
C SER A 145 19.91 47.00 -7.39
N ALA A 146 21.10 47.41 -7.14
CA ALA A 146 22.18 47.50 -8.11
C ALA A 146 23.27 46.48 -7.82
N ARG A 147 23.50 45.55 -8.75
CA ARG A 147 24.53 44.52 -8.69
C ARG A 147 25.74 44.93 -9.52
N ILE A 148 26.95 44.81 -8.96
CA ILE A 148 28.20 45.02 -9.67
C ILE A 148 28.44 43.81 -10.58
N THR A 149 28.40 44.01 -11.91
CA THR A 149 28.52 42.92 -12.88
C THR A 149 29.87 42.84 -13.59
N GLU A 150 30.64 43.95 -13.69
CA GLU A 150 31.95 43.94 -14.33
C GLU A 150 32.87 45.02 -13.75
N VAL A 151 34.11 44.64 -13.46
CA VAL A 151 35.23 45.56 -13.21
C VAL A 151 36.19 45.38 -14.37
N THR A 152 36.32 46.39 -15.24
CA THR A 152 37.33 46.40 -16.31
C THR A 152 38.53 47.22 -15.87
N ASP A 153 39.76 46.73 -16.14
CA ASP A 153 41.02 47.33 -15.73
C ASP A 153 41.30 48.71 -16.37
N GLU A 154 40.55 49.10 -17.40
CA GLU A 154 40.75 50.32 -18.15
C GLU A 154 39.89 51.52 -17.69
N ASP A 155 38.81 51.28 -16.93
CA ASP A 155 37.96 52.33 -16.37
C ASP A 155 37.24 51.86 -15.16
N PRO A 156 37.56 52.31 -13.93
CA PRO A 156 36.98 51.80 -12.68
C PRO A 156 35.55 52.30 -12.42
N THR A 157 34.79 52.58 -13.46
CA THR A 157 33.35 52.85 -13.33
C THR A 157 32.61 51.53 -13.13
N ILE A 158 32.27 51.28 -11.91
CA ILE A 158 31.38 50.17 -11.51
C ILE A 158 30.08 50.38 -12.29
N LYS A 159 29.81 49.53 -13.29
CA LYS A 159 28.51 49.50 -13.95
C LYS A 159 27.52 48.83 -13.02
N VAL A 160 26.70 49.60 -12.36
CA VAL A 160 25.57 49.16 -11.59
C VAL A 160 24.45 48.88 -12.58
N THR A 161 24.15 47.61 -12.82
CA THR A 161 22.98 47.22 -13.58
C THR A 161 21.78 47.20 -12.65
N GLU A 162 20.82 48.11 -12.92
CA GLU A 162 19.51 48.02 -12.24
C GLU A 162 18.87 46.66 -12.52
N LEU A 163 18.35 46.03 -11.50
CA LEU A 163 17.64 44.76 -11.64
C LEU A 163 16.32 45.03 -12.40
N ASP A 164 16.18 44.43 -13.56
CA ASP A 164 14.92 44.47 -14.30
C ASP A 164 13.91 43.53 -13.60
N GLU A 165 13.03 44.11 -12.79
CA GLU A 165 12.05 43.37 -11.99
C GLU A 165 11.10 42.51 -12.88
N GLU A 166 10.79 42.97 -14.09
CA GLU A 166 9.94 42.20 -15.01
C GLU A 166 10.70 40.98 -15.55
N ALA A 167 11.97 41.15 -15.93
CA ALA A 167 12.80 40.03 -16.37
C ALA A 167 13.07 39.02 -15.27
N GLU A 168 13.21 39.47 -14.04
CA GLU A 168 13.41 38.59 -12.88
C GLU A 168 12.11 37.81 -12.55
N ALA A 169 10.95 38.47 -12.59
CA ALA A 169 9.67 37.80 -12.39
C ALA A 169 9.37 36.73 -13.47
N ILE A 170 9.83 36.95 -14.70
CA ILE A 170 9.72 35.94 -15.76
C ILE A 170 10.62 34.74 -15.45
N LYS A 171 11.87 34.97 -15.05
CA LYS A 171 12.80 33.89 -14.64
C LYS A 171 12.29 33.10 -13.44
N GLU A 172 11.77 33.79 -12.43
CA GLU A 172 11.13 33.12 -11.26
C GLU A 172 10.03 32.15 -11.68
N ARG A 173 9.12 32.57 -12.58
CA ARG A 173 8.04 31.72 -13.09
C ARG A 173 8.55 30.52 -13.90
N GLU A 174 9.53 30.71 -14.75
CA GLU A 174 10.14 29.62 -15.52
C GLU A 174 10.85 28.61 -14.64
N ILE A 175 11.54 29.07 -13.59
CA ILE A 175 12.20 28.20 -12.61
C ILE A 175 11.17 27.46 -11.79
N GLU A 176 10.10 28.13 -11.34
CA GLU A 176 9.02 27.50 -10.58
C GLU A 176 8.35 26.41 -11.40
N GLU A 177 7.97 26.71 -12.68
CA GLU A 177 7.38 25.71 -13.59
C GLU A 177 8.32 24.49 -13.75
N ALA A 178 9.60 24.73 -14.01
CA ALA A 178 10.58 23.66 -14.22
C ALA A 178 10.77 22.81 -12.95
N CYS A 179 10.87 23.45 -11.78
CA CYS A 179 11.04 22.76 -10.50
C CYS A 179 9.81 21.94 -10.12
N LEU A 180 8.60 22.48 -10.27
CA LEU A 180 7.36 21.76 -10.06
C LEU A 180 7.25 20.56 -11.00
N ALA A 181 7.56 20.76 -12.29
CA ALA A 181 7.54 19.67 -13.25
C ALA A 181 8.55 18.56 -12.88
N ASN A 182 9.79 18.92 -12.51
CA ASN A 182 10.81 17.94 -12.14
C ASN A 182 10.50 17.26 -10.81
N ARG A 183 9.94 17.98 -9.83
CA ARG A 183 9.46 17.37 -8.57
C ARG A 183 8.33 16.38 -8.83
N ALA A 184 7.43 16.67 -9.76
CA ALA A 184 6.40 15.71 -10.19
C ALA A 184 7.02 14.44 -10.80
N LEU A 185 8.15 14.54 -11.52
CA LEU A 185 8.88 13.36 -12.00
C LEU A 185 9.43 12.53 -10.85
N CYS A 186 10.10 13.16 -9.88
CA CYS A 186 10.62 12.47 -8.70
C CYS A 186 9.49 11.75 -7.94
N ASN A 187 8.36 12.42 -7.71
CA ASN A 187 7.20 11.85 -7.07
C ASN A 187 6.58 10.69 -7.89
N LEU A 188 6.64 10.74 -9.22
CA LEU A 188 6.16 9.65 -10.09
C LEU A 188 7.03 8.41 -9.95
N GLU A 189 8.36 8.57 -9.96
CA GLU A 189 9.31 7.47 -9.76
C GLU A 189 9.18 6.85 -8.37
N MET A 190 8.92 7.66 -7.35
CA MET A 190 8.63 7.21 -5.98
C MET A 190 7.20 6.68 -5.79
N LYS A 191 6.37 6.65 -6.84
CA LYS A 191 4.96 6.23 -6.79
C LYS A 191 4.07 7.08 -5.88
N ASN A 192 4.47 8.31 -5.59
CA ASN A 192 3.68 9.27 -4.83
C ASN A 192 2.70 10.03 -5.74
N TYR A 193 1.75 9.30 -6.31
CA TYR A 193 0.85 9.80 -7.36
C TYR A 193 -0.03 10.97 -6.92
N GLY A 194 -0.39 11.02 -5.63
CA GLY A 194 -1.17 12.14 -5.09
C GLY A 194 -0.43 13.47 -5.18
N GLN A 195 0.88 13.47 -4.91
CA GLN A 195 1.71 14.67 -5.02
C GLN A 195 2.03 15.02 -6.48
N VAL A 196 2.20 13.99 -7.34
CA VAL A 196 2.34 14.21 -8.80
C VAL A 196 1.19 15.05 -9.33
N ASN A 197 -0.05 14.69 -9.00
CA ASN A 197 -1.23 15.41 -9.50
C ASN A 197 -1.27 16.85 -8.98
N LYS A 198 -0.85 17.10 -7.73
CA LYS A 198 -0.78 18.47 -7.17
C LYS A 198 0.27 19.31 -7.89
N ASP A 199 1.47 18.75 -8.09
CA ASP A 199 2.56 19.43 -8.76
C ASP A 199 2.22 19.68 -10.23
N CYS A 200 1.68 18.68 -10.95
CA CYS A 200 1.24 18.86 -12.34
C CYS A 200 0.11 19.89 -12.47
N ALA A 201 -0.85 19.92 -11.56
CA ALA A 201 -1.90 20.95 -11.57
C ALA A 201 -1.31 22.35 -11.33
N ALA A 202 -0.25 22.49 -10.52
CA ALA A 202 0.43 23.76 -10.33
C ALA A 202 1.17 24.18 -11.61
N VAL A 203 1.90 23.27 -12.26
CA VAL A 203 2.57 23.51 -13.55
C VAL A 203 1.58 23.95 -14.61
N LEU A 204 0.45 23.27 -14.74
CA LEU A 204 -0.57 23.55 -15.76
C LEU A 204 -1.32 24.87 -15.55
N ARG A 205 -1.33 25.38 -14.31
CA ARG A 205 -1.81 26.76 -14.04
C ARG A 205 -0.81 27.81 -14.53
N LEU A 206 0.49 27.55 -14.42
CA LEU A 206 1.54 28.43 -14.90
C LEU A 206 1.68 28.36 -16.43
N ASN A 207 1.68 27.13 -16.96
CA ASN A 207 1.83 26.87 -18.39
C ASN A 207 0.95 25.67 -18.83
N PRO A 208 -0.26 25.95 -19.36
CA PRO A 208 -1.17 24.92 -19.87
C PRO A 208 -0.62 24.10 -21.03
N ARG A 209 0.42 24.61 -21.73
CA ARG A 209 1.07 23.92 -22.86
C ARG A 209 2.17 22.93 -22.46
N ASN A 210 2.40 22.73 -21.17
CA ASN A 210 3.42 21.82 -20.70
C ASN A 210 3.00 20.36 -20.88
N ILE A 211 3.40 19.75 -22.00
CA ILE A 211 3.06 18.37 -22.38
C ILE A 211 3.59 17.34 -21.35
N LYS A 212 4.77 17.62 -20.75
CA LYS A 212 5.35 16.71 -19.73
C LYS A 212 4.47 16.64 -18.48
N ALA A 213 3.85 17.76 -18.10
CA ALA A 213 2.94 17.80 -16.96
C ALA A 213 1.65 16.99 -17.26
N TRP A 214 1.06 17.17 -18.46
CA TRP A 214 -0.09 16.35 -18.88
C TRP A 214 0.20 14.86 -18.87
N TYR A 215 1.35 14.44 -19.44
CA TYR A 215 1.76 13.03 -19.44
C TYR A 215 1.93 12.47 -18.03
N ARG A 216 2.58 13.21 -17.12
CA ARG A 216 2.80 12.77 -15.73
C ARG A 216 1.49 12.70 -14.95
N ALA A 217 0.61 13.69 -15.13
CA ALA A 217 -0.73 13.67 -14.52
C ALA A 217 -1.55 12.47 -15.00
N ALA A 218 -1.59 12.23 -16.32
CA ALA A 218 -2.29 11.08 -16.88
C ALA A 218 -1.72 9.75 -16.38
N SER A 219 -0.38 9.63 -16.30
CA SER A 219 0.29 8.43 -15.77
C SER A 219 -0.05 8.19 -14.30
N ALA A 220 -0.07 9.24 -13.48
CA ALA A 220 -0.42 9.16 -12.06
C ALA A 220 -1.90 8.82 -11.88
N CYS A 221 -2.81 9.42 -12.66
CA CYS A 221 -4.23 9.10 -12.64
C CYS A 221 -4.49 7.65 -13.05
N LEU A 222 -3.82 7.15 -14.10
CA LEU A 222 -3.92 5.74 -14.50
C LEU A 222 -3.45 4.78 -13.40
N ALA A 223 -2.36 5.10 -12.73
CA ALA A 223 -1.84 4.29 -11.62
C ALA A 223 -2.77 4.28 -10.39
N LEU A 224 -3.60 5.30 -10.23
CA LEU A 224 -4.63 5.39 -9.19
C LEU A 224 -6.00 4.82 -9.64
N ASP A 225 -6.09 4.19 -10.81
CA ASP A 225 -7.35 3.76 -11.45
C ASP A 225 -8.38 4.89 -11.67
N LYS A 226 -7.93 6.14 -11.69
CA LYS A 226 -8.75 7.31 -12.03
C LYS A 226 -8.80 7.48 -13.55
N VAL A 227 -9.49 6.53 -14.19
CA VAL A 227 -9.51 6.40 -15.66
C VAL A 227 -10.11 7.61 -16.37
N PRO A 228 -11.24 8.20 -15.92
CA PRO A 228 -11.80 9.40 -16.53
C PRO A 228 -10.82 10.58 -16.54
N GLU A 229 -10.18 10.86 -15.39
CA GLU A 229 -9.21 11.94 -15.24
C GLU A 229 -7.94 11.71 -16.05
N ALA A 230 -7.51 10.43 -16.14
CA ALA A 230 -6.37 10.07 -16.97
C ALA A 230 -6.66 10.30 -18.47
N LEU A 231 -7.87 9.97 -18.91
CA LEU A 231 -8.29 10.19 -20.30
C LEU A 231 -8.40 11.69 -20.61
N ASP A 232 -8.97 12.47 -19.70
CA ASP A 232 -9.07 13.93 -19.83
C ASP A 232 -7.68 14.57 -19.93
N ALA A 233 -6.73 14.16 -19.06
CA ALA A 233 -5.35 14.63 -19.12
C ALA A 233 -4.65 14.27 -20.44
N CYS A 234 -4.87 13.06 -20.98
CA CYS A 234 -4.34 12.68 -22.28
C CYS A 234 -4.93 13.51 -23.42
N THR A 235 -6.25 13.68 -23.44
CA THR A 235 -6.94 14.46 -24.49
C THR A 235 -6.56 15.93 -24.46
N SER A 236 -6.49 16.53 -23.26
CA SER A 236 -6.04 17.92 -23.09
C SER A 236 -4.60 18.11 -23.55
N GLY A 237 -3.69 17.18 -23.18
CA GLY A 237 -2.31 17.24 -23.65
C GLY A 237 -2.17 17.08 -25.16
N LEU A 238 -2.96 16.22 -25.80
CA LEU A 238 -2.98 16.02 -27.25
C LEU A 238 -3.61 17.18 -28.04
N GLN A 239 -4.42 18.04 -27.40
CA GLN A 239 -4.89 19.28 -28.03
C GLN A 239 -3.73 20.24 -28.30
N PHE A 240 -2.69 20.24 -27.45
CA PHE A 240 -1.51 21.09 -27.64
C PHE A 240 -0.45 20.44 -28.55
N ASP A 241 -0.30 19.13 -28.50
CA ASP A 241 0.63 18.35 -29.34
C ASP A 241 -0.03 17.06 -29.79
N ALA A 242 -0.77 17.14 -30.87
CA ALA A 242 -1.47 15.99 -31.46
C ALA A 242 -0.52 14.91 -31.98
N SER A 243 0.76 15.21 -32.20
CA SER A 243 1.76 14.27 -32.72
C SER A 243 2.46 13.47 -31.62
N ASN A 244 2.26 13.78 -30.35
CA ASN A 244 2.98 13.19 -29.22
C ASN A 244 2.72 11.68 -29.08
N ALA A 245 3.70 10.88 -29.48
CA ALA A 245 3.62 9.42 -29.46
C ALA A 245 3.46 8.85 -28.03
N ALA A 246 4.11 9.48 -27.03
CA ALA A 246 4.03 9.01 -25.64
C ALA A 246 2.62 9.18 -25.06
N LEU A 247 1.97 10.34 -25.29
CA LEU A 247 0.59 10.57 -24.87
C LEU A 247 -0.40 9.67 -25.59
N ARG A 248 -0.24 9.46 -26.91
CA ARG A 248 -1.08 8.51 -27.67
C ARG A 248 -0.98 7.09 -27.13
N THR A 249 0.26 6.64 -26.88
CA THR A 249 0.48 5.30 -26.29
C THR A 249 -0.16 5.20 -24.91
N LEU A 250 -0.04 6.24 -24.09
CA LEU A 250 -0.66 6.29 -22.76
C LEU A 250 -2.18 6.31 -22.86
N GLN A 251 -2.75 7.10 -23.78
CA GLN A 251 -4.18 7.12 -24.04
C GLN A 251 -4.72 5.73 -24.40
N GLY A 252 -4.04 5.00 -25.29
CA GLY A 252 -4.42 3.62 -25.62
C GLY A 252 -4.41 2.67 -24.41
N LYS A 253 -3.45 2.84 -23.48
CA LYS A 253 -3.44 2.10 -22.21
C LYS A 253 -4.63 2.47 -21.32
N VAL A 254 -4.96 3.75 -21.24
CA VAL A 254 -6.09 4.26 -20.45
C VAL A 254 -7.41 3.74 -21.02
N GLU A 255 -7.57 3.76 -22.34
CA GLU A 255 -8.75 3.24 -23.03
C GLU A 255 -8.91 1.72 -22.82
N SER A 256 -7.83 0.97 -22.93
CA SER A 256 -7.83 -0.48 -22.65
C SER A 256 -8.24 -0.75 -21.19
N ARG A 257 -7.75 0.05 -20.24
CA ARG A 257 -8.14 -0.08 -18.82
C ARG A 257 -9.61 0.27 -18.61
N ARG A 258 -10.11 1.34 -19.24
CA ARG A 258 -11.52 1.72 -19.23
C ARG A 258 -12.41 0.58 -19.71
N ASP A 259 -12.05 -0.01 -20.86
CA ASP A 259 -12.84 -1.07 -21.48
C ASP A 259 -12.85 -2.34 -20.62
N TYR A 260 -11.71 -2.67 -20.03
CA TYR A 260 -11.61 -3.76 -19.05
C TYR A 260 -12.52 -3.54 -17.84
N LEU A 261 -12.47 -2.35 -17.21
CA LEU A 261 -13.31 -2.04 -16.06
C LEU A 261 -14.80 -2.00 -16.43
N ALA A 262 -15.14 -1.50 -17.62
CA ALA A 262 -16.51 -1.51 -18.14
C ALA A 262 -17.02 -2.94 -18.38
N ALA A 263 -16.18 -3.83 -18.89
CA ALA A 263 -16.52 -5.25 -19.07
C ALA A 263 -16.78 -5.92 -17.73
N LEU A 264 -15.88 -5.72 -16.76
CA LEU A 264 -16.02 -6.25 -15.40
C LEU A 264 -17.28 -5.74 -14.70
N ALA A 265 -17.59 -4.44 -14.85
CA ALA A 265 -18.81 -3.85 -14.29
C ALA A 265 -20.08 -4.44 -14.93
N ARG A 266 -20.08 -4.68 -16.26
CA ARG A 266 -21.20 -5.34 -16.96
C ARG A 266 -21.40 -6.76 -16.50
N GLU A 267 -20.32 -7.53 -16.34
CA GLU A 267 -20.37 -8.90 -15.83
C GLU A 267 -20.95 -8.96 -14.42
N ARG A 268 -20.46 -8.09 -13.54
CA ARG A 268 -20.99 -7.96 -12.18
C ARG A 268 -22.47 -7.61 -12.17
N GLN A 269 -22.88 -6.63 -12.97
CA GLN A 269 -24.27 -6.23 -13.08
C GLN A 269 -25.17 -7.37 -13.61
N GLN A 270 -24.70 -8.10 -14.63
CA GLN A 270 -25.42 -9.26 -15.16
C GLN A 270 -25.57 -10.36 -14.12
N ARG A 271 -24.51 -10.61 -13.31
CA ARG A 271 -24.56 -11.59 -12.22
C ARG A 271 -25.55 -11.18 -11.14
N GLU A 272 -25.50 -9.93 -10.69
CA GLU A 272 -26.42 -9.38 -9.69
C GLU A 272 -27.87 -9.42 -10.18
N GLU A 273 -28.11 -9.07 -11.44
CA GLU A 273 -29.45 -9.13 -12.04
C GLU A 273 -29.96 -10.58 -12.14
N ARG A 274 -29.10 -11.52 -12.55
CA ARG A 274 -29.44 -12.95 -12.57
C ARG A 274 -29.84 -13.42 -11.18
N GLN A 275 -29.03 -13.15 -10.17
CA GLN A 275 -29.32 -13.54 -8.78
C GLN A 275 -30.63 -12.90 -8.28
N ARG A 276 -30.90 -11.65 -8.66
CA ARG A 276 -32.16 -10.97 -8.31
C ARG A 276 -33.36 -11.65 -8.91
N VAL A 277 -33.28 -12.04 -10.19
CA VAL A 277 -34.37 -12.75 -10.88
C VAL A 277 -34.60 -14.12 -10.27
N GLU A 278 -33.54 -14.89 -10.00
CA GLU A 278 -33.59 -16.21 -9.36
C GLU A 278 -34.23 -16.14 -7.95
N GLN A 279 -33.78 -15.17 -7.12
CA GLN A 279 -34.38 -14.97 -5.80
C GLN A 279 -35.86 -14.52 -5.87
N ALA A 280 -36.22 -13.70 -6.84
CA ALA A 280 -37.62 -13.29 -7.04
C ALA A 280 -38.50 -14.47 -7.47
N ALA A 281 -38.00 -15.33 -8.37
CA ALA A 281 -38.67 -16.57 -8.77
C ALA A 281 -38.87 -17.50 -7.58
N LEU A 282 -37.82 -17.71 -6.80
CA LEU A 282 -37.90 -18.57 -5.58
C LEU A 282 -38.89 -18.05 -4.55
N ARG A 283 -38.91 -16.73 -4.28
CA ARG A 283 -39.92 -16.11 -3.38
C ARG A 283 -41.34 -16.27 -3.91
N THR A 284 -41.53 -16.17 -5.21
CA THR A 284 -42.84 -16.38 -5.86
C THR A 284 -43.27 -17.82 -5.74
N ALA A 285 -42.34 -18.77 -5.94
CA ALA A 285 -42.56 -20.19 -5.76
C ALA A 285 -42.99 -20.54 -4.33
N PHE A 286 -42.32 -19.98 -3.30
CA PHE A 286 -42.71 -20.18 -1.90
C PHE A 286 -44.09 -19.65 -1.59
N LYS A 287 -44.42 -18.46 -2.07
CA LYS A 287 -45.77 -17.89 -1.89
C LYS A 287 -46.86 -18.74 -2.56
N ALA A 288 -46.63 -19.19 -3.79
CA ALA A 288 -47.58 -20.04 -4.53
C ALA A 288 -47.84 -21.38 -3.85
N ARG A 289 -46.84 -21.92 -3.15
CA ARG A 289 -46.91 -23.22 -2.45
C ARG A 289 -47.22 -23.08 -0.95
N ASN A 290 -47.44 -21.87 -0.45
CA ASN A 290 -47.68 -21.55 0.96
C ASN A 290 -46.59 -22.08 1.90
N ILE A 291 -45.33 -21.97 1.48
CA ILE A 291 -44.16 -22.38 2.25
C ILE A 291 -43.69 -21.20 3.12
N VAL A 292 -43.52 -21.47 4.41
CA VAL A 292 -43.04 -20.51 5.40
C VAL A 292 -41.55 -20.76 5.66
N THR A 293 -40.74 -19.68 5.53
CA THR A 293 -39.30 -19.76 5.79
C THR A 293 -38.87 -18.74 6.85
N ARG A 294 -37.89 -19.09 7.65
CA ARG A 294 -37.29 -18.23 8.66
C ARG A 294 -35.77 -18.38 8.64
N GLU A 295 -35.07 -17.26 8.75
CA GLU A 295 -33.62 -17.24 8.93
C GLU A 295 -33.26 -16.91 10.38
N THR A 296 -32.23 -17.58 10.89
CA THR A 296 -31.68 -17.32 12.22
C THR A 296 -30.46 -16.40 12.13
N ALA A 297 -30.01 -15.88 13.27
CA ALA A 297 -28.82 -15.01 13.31
C ALA A 297 -27.50 -15.73 12.95
N SER A 298 -27.49 -17.07 13.04
CA SER A 298 -26.34 -17.92 12.75
C SER A 298 -26.76 -19.13 11.96
N PRO A 299 -27.04 -19.01 10.65
CA PRO A 299 -27.39 -20.14 9.81
C PRO A 299 -26.23 -21.13 9.71
N PRO A 300 -26.51 -22.44 9.62
CA PRO A 300 -25.46 -23.44 9.42
C PRO A 300 -24.82 -23.29 8.04
N GLU A 301 -23.52 -23.53 7.96
CA GLU A 301 -22.82 -23.62 6.68
C GLU A 301 -23.23 -24.94 6.00
N MET A 302 -23.90 -24.85 4.85
CA MET A 302 -24.39 -26.01 4.08
C MET A 302 -23.65 -26.21 2.77
N GLU A 303 -22.45 -25.60 2.61
CA GLU A 303 -21.67 -25.62 1.38
C GLU A 303 -22.52 -25.24 0.14
N ASP A 304 -22.73 -26.23 -0.79
CA ASP A 304 -23.53 -26.04 -2.00
C ASP A 304 -25.03 -26.43 -1.82
N ALA A 305 -25.47 -26.82 -0.63
CA ALA A 305 -26.84 -27.21 -0.43
C ALA A 305 -27.72 -25.99 -0.17
N ALA A 306 -28.62 -25.71 -1.10
CA ALA A 306 -29.59 -24.62 -1.00
C ALA A 306 -30.94 -25.07 -1.59
N ILE A 307 -31.99 -24.37 -1.22
CA ILE A 307 -33.31 -24.59 -1.89
C ILE A 307 -33.19 -24.00 -3.29
N GLN A 308 -33.52 -24.81 -4.28
CA GLN A 308 -33.36 -24.42 -5.69
C GLN A 308 -34.62 -24.78 -6.49
N LEU A 309 -34.91 -24.02 -7.52
CA LEU A 309 -35.84 -24.37 -8.57
C LEU A 309 -35.07 -25.12 -9.65
N GLU A 310 -35.71 -26.13 -10.26
CA GLU A 310 -35.17 -26.89 -11.39
C GLU A 310 -34.85 -25.94 -12.58
N ASP A 311 -35.76 -25.01 -12.89
CA ASP A 311 -35.50 -23.84 -13.69
C ASP A 311 -35.48 -22.62 -12.78
N ALA A 312 -34.29 -22.06 -12.55
CA ALA A 312 -34.08 -20.94 -11.62
C ALA A 312 -34.91 -19.68 -11.96
N LYS A 313 -35.46 -19.57 -13.16
CA LYS A 313 -36.27 -18.44 -13.62
C LYS A 313 -37.77 -18.69 -13.64
N ASP A 314 -38.18 -19.96 -13.62
CA ASP A 314 -39.59 -20.36 -13.62
C ASP A 314 -40.09 -20.68 -12.20
N PRO A 315 -40.92 -19.84 -11.56
CA PRO A 315 -41.49 -20.11 -10.27
C PRO A 315 -42.39 -21.37 -10.22
N ALA A 316 -42.85 -21.87 -11.35
CA ALA A 316 -43.70 -23.04 -11.46
C ALA A 316 -42.90 -24.36 -11.52
N SER A 317 -41.59 -24.29 -11.80
CA SER A 317 -40.71 -25.44 -11.86
C SER A 317 -40.58 -26.15 -10.48
N THR A 318 -40.08 -27.38 -10.50
CA THR A 318 -39.97 -28.24 -9.30
C THR A 318 -38.95 -27.62 -8.30
N LEU A 319 -39.34 -27.55 -7.03
CA LEU A 319 -38.43 -27.16 -5.96
C LEU A 319 -37.68 -28.39 -5.41
N SER A 320 -36.37 -28.19 -5.16
CA SER A 320 -35.53 -29.13 -4.42
C SER A 320 -35.09 -28.51 -3.09
N PHE A 321 -35.10 -29.32 -2.04
CA PHE A 321 -34.80 -28.89 -0.68
C PHE A 321 -33.65 -29.69 -0.09
N PRO A 322 -32.75 -29.07 0.67
CA PRO A 322 -31.87 -29.77 1.59
C PRO A 322 -32.73 -30.35 2.76
N VAL A 323 -32.67 -31.64 2.97
CA VAL A 323 -33.43 -32.33 4.04
C VAL A 323 -32.46 -33.01 4.99
N LEU A 324 -32.60 -32.72 6.29
CA LEU A 324 -31.88 -33.36 7.37
C LEU A 324 -32.81 -34.33 8.10
N PHE A 325 -32.53 -35.61 7.97
CA PHE A 325 -33.16 -36.65 8.79
C PHE A 325 -32.42 -36.78 10.11
N MET A 326 -33.13 -36.62 11.21
CA MET A 326 -32.56 -36.64 12.56
C MET A 326 -33.07 -37.82 13.33
N TYR A 327 -32.17 -38.60 13.94
CA TYR A 327 -32.46 -39.75 14.77
C TYR A 327 -32.21 -39.38 16.26
N PRO A 328 -33.18 -38.74 16.93
CA PRO A 328 -32.95 -38.07 18.20
C PRO A 328 -32.61 -39.00 19.36
N LEU A 329 -32.97 -40.28 19.27
CA LEU A 329 -32.66 -41.28 20.28
C LEU A 329 -31.23 -41.78 20.26
N HIS A 330 -30.54 -41.57 19.12
CA HIS A 330 -29.17 -42.04 18.89
C HIS A 330 -28.21 -40.89 18.54
N ALA A 331 -28.69 -39.65 18.50
CA ALA A 331 -27.92 -38.45 18.12
C ALA A 331 -27.22 -38.60 16.75
N GLN A 332 -27.88 -39.27 15.81
CA GLN A 332 -27.41 -39.47 14.45
C GLN A 332 -28.25 -38.65 13.47
N THR A 333 -27.68 -38.39 12.28
CA THR A 333 -28.32 -37.62 11.21
C THR A 333 -27.92 -38.13 9.84
N ASP A 334 -28.86 -38.09 8.88
CA ASP A 334 -28.62 -38.30 7.47
C ASP A 334 -29.02 -37.05 6.69
N PHE A 335 -28.26 -36.71 5.66
CA PHE A 335 -28.47 -35.49 4.89
C PHE A 335 -28.75 -35.82 3.42
N VAL A 336 -29.87 -35.30 2.90
CA VAL A 336 -30.25 -35.39 1.49
C VAL A 336 -30.12 -33.96 0.89
N LYS A 337 -29.16 -33.78 0.00
CA LYS A 337 -28.82 -32.47 -0.58
C LYS A 337 -29.94 -31.87 -1.44
N ALA A 338 -30.63 -32.71 -2.22
CA ALA A 338 -31.62 -32.28 -3.20
C ALA A 338 -32.85 -33.21 -3.17
N PHE A 339 -33.74 -33.01 -2.20
CA PHE A 339 -35.00 -33.70 -2.09
C PHE A 339 -36.06 -32.96 -2.91
N GLN A 340 -36.65 -33.58 -3.91
CA GLN A 340 -37.65 -32.93 -4.77
C GLN A 340 -38.99 -32.78 -4.08
N GLU A 341 -39.71 -31.70 -4.33
CA GLU A 341 -40.98 -31.36 -3.72
C GLU A 341 -42.10 -32.42 -3.98
N ASN A 342 -42.02 -33.14 -5.11
CA ASN A 342 -42.95 -34.15 -5.56
C ASN A 342 -42.61 -35.57 -5.04
N GLU A 343 -41.44 -35.76 -4.43
CA GLU A 343 -41.06 -37.03 -3.81
C GLU A 343 -41.69 -37.21 -2.45
N ALA A 344 -41.92 -38.48 -2.04
CA ALA A 344 -42.40 -38.81 -0.73
C ALA A 344 -41.23 -39.20 0.19
N LEU A 345 -41.44 -39.11 1.51
CA LEU A 345 -40.42 -39.54 2.49
C LEU A 345 -40.04 -41.01 2.31
N THR A 346 -41.01 -41.86 1.91
CA THR A 346 -40.79 -43.30 1.63
C THR A 346 -39.72 -43.53 0.57
N ASP A 347 -39.63 -42.65 -0.42
CA ASP A 347 -38.72 -42.84 -1.55
C ASP A 347 -37.24 -42.75 -1.07
N HIS A 348 -36.94 -41.83 -0.18
CA HIS A 348 -35.61 -41.69 0.41
C HIS A 348 -35.37 -42.65 1.58
N LEU A 349 -36.36 -42.83 2.45
CA LEU A 349 -36.23 -43.74 3.59
C LEU A 349 -36.00 -45.20 3.19
N SER A 350 -36.48 -45.61 2.00
CA SER A 350 -36.22 -46.94 1.45
C SER A 350 -34.74 -47.20 1.10
N TYR A 351 -33.96 -46.16 0.82
CA TYR A 351 -32.51 -46.25 0.59
C TYR A 351 -31.70 -46.13 1.88
N LEU A 352 -32.18 -45.32 2.82
CA LEU A 352 -31.47 -45.04 4.05
C LEU A 352 -31.61 -46.20 5.08
N LEU A 353 -32.72 -46.92 5.05
CA LEU A 353 -33.01 -48.02 5.97
C LEU A 353 -32.68 -49.40 5.36
N PRO A 354 -32.13 -50.34 6.15
CA PRO A 354 -31.73 -50.18 7.54
C PRO A 354 -30.46 -49.37 7.74
N VAL A 355 -30.41 -48.54 8.79
CA VAL A 355 -29.23 -47.73 9.07
C VAL A 355 -28.09 -48.57 9.65
N PRO A 356 -26.81 -48.37 9.25
CA PRO A 356 -25.70 -49.25 9.60
C PRO A 356 -25.33 -49.24 11.10
N TRP A 357 -25.69 -48.18 11.84
CA TRP A 357 -25.40 -47.99 13.26
C TRP A 357 -26.51 -48.57 14.19
N ASP A 358 -27.63 -49.07 13.63
CA ASP A 358 -28.78 -49.60 14.38
C ASP A 358 -28.59 -51.09 14.72
N GLU A 359 -27.83 -51.38 15.75
CA GLU A 359 -27.60 -52.76 16.23
C GLU A 359 -28.89 -53.42 16.74
N ALA A 360 -29.79 -52.63 17.33
CA ALA A 360 -31.06 -53.09 17.89
C ALA A 360 -32.14 -53.34 16.82
N LYS A 361 -31.90 -53.00 15.58
CA LYS A 361 -32.82 -53.08 14.44
C LYS A 361 -34.18 -52.37 14.68
N GLU A 362 -34.14 -51.29 15.45
CA GLU A 362 -35.30 -50.44 15.71
C GLU A 362 -35.73 -49.65 14.47
N TYR A 363 -34.80 -49.35 13.55
CA TYR A 363 -35.03 -48.65 12.27
C TYR A 363 -34.93 -49.60 11.07
N GLY A 364 -35.32 -50.86 11.24
CA GLY A 364 -35.12 -51.89 10.22
C GLY A 364 -35.94 -51.70 8.95
N THR A 365 -37.13 -51.12 9.01
CA THR A 365 -38.04 -50.92 7.88
C THR A 365 -38.76 -49.57 7.97
N VAL A 366 -39.23 -49.07 6.82
CA VAL A 366 -40.01 -47.82 6.75
C VAL A 366 -41.30 -47.91 7.58
N ASP A 367 -41.88 -49.08 7.73
CA ASP A 367 -43.12 -49.26 8.53
C ASP A 367 -42.87 -49.27 10.04
N ALA A 368 -41.65 -49.60 10.47
CA ALA A 368 -41.26 -49.61 11.88
C ALA A 368 -41.00 -48.22 12.47
N ILE A 369 -40.92 -47.19 11.66
CA ILE A 369 -40.59 -45.81 12.07
C ILE A 369 -41.77 -44.86 11.87
N GLU A 370 -41.73 -43.75 12.58
CA GLU A 370 -42.60 -42.57 12.40
C GLU A 370 -41.77 -41.31 12.16
N CYS A 371 -42.30 -40.42 11.32
CA CYS A 371 -41.64 -39.18 10.97
C CYS A 371 -42.41 -38.01 11.59
N TYR A 372 -41.64 -37.03 12.11
CA TYR A 372 -42.19 -35.83 12.73
C TYR A 372 -41.47 -34.60 12.23
N MET A 373 -42.18 -33.49 12.13
CA MET A 373 -41.64 -32.18 11.82
C MET A 373 -42.04 -31.19 12.92
N GLU A 374 -41.17 -30.19 13.11
CA GLU A 374 -41.45 -29.12 14.06
C GLU A 374 -42.34 -28.05 13.41
N THR A 375 -43.32 -27.58 14.16
CA THR A 375 -44.21 -26.51 13.70
C THR A 375 -43.63 -25.13 14.07
N SER A 376 -44.04 -24.07 13.37
CA SER A 376 -43.68 -22.70 13.65
C SER A 376 -43.96 -22.24 15.08
N GLN A 377 -44.94 -22.86 15.73
CA GLN A 377 -45.30 -22.61 17.14
C GLN A 377 -44.56 -23.52 18.13
N GLY A 378 -43.63 -24.33 17.65
CA GLY A 378 -42.81 -25.19 18.47
C GLY A 378 -43.45 -26.52 18.86
N GLY A 379 -44.60 -26.87 18.31
CA GLY A 379 -45.20 -28.18 18.44
C GLY A 379 -44.57 -29.20 17.46
N LEU A 380 -45.05 -30.46 17.56
CA LEU A 380 -44.70 -31.50 16.61
C LEU A 380 -45.93 -31.88 15.76
N ILE A 381 -45.69 -32.08 14.48
CA ILE A 381 -46.66 -32.66 13.55
C ILE A 381 -46.13 -33.98 13.01
N LYS A 382 -46.99 -35.00 12.97
CA LYS A 382 -46.64 -36.28 12.35
C LYS A 382 -46.63 -36.12 10.84
N ALA A 383 -45.48 -36.36 10.22
CA ALA A 383 -45.29 -36.31 8.78
C ALA A 383 -45.75 -37.64 8.15
N GLY A 384 -46.70 -37.58 7.24
CA GLY A 384 -47.17 -38.76 6.51
C GLY A 384 -46.11 -39.24 5.54
N LYS A 385 -45.54 -40.43 5.74
CA LYS A 385 -44.41 -40.94 4.95
C LYS A 385 -44.69 -41.08 3.45
N LYS A 386 -45.93 -41.31 3.06
CA LYS A 386 -46.38 -41.46 1.66
C LYS A 386 -46.86 -40.15 1.02
N LEU A 387 -46.80 -39.05 1.76
CA LEU A 387 -47.17 -37.75 1.25
C LEU A 387 -45.93 -37.09 0.63
N ASN A 388 -46.14 -36.44 -0.51
CA ASN A 388 -45.10 -35.63 -1.14
C ASN A 388 -44.65 -34.51 -0.19
N LEU A 389 -43.37 -34.14 -0.24
CA LEU A 389 -42.80 -33.13 0.63
C LEU A 389 -43.55 -31.79 0.55
N ILE A 390 -43.99 -31.39 -0.65
CA ILE A 390 -44.74 -30.14 -0.82
C ILE A 390 -46.06 -30.10 -0.04
N LYS A 391 -46.75 -31.24 0.13
CA LYS A 391 -48.02 -31.33 0.92
C LYS A 391 -47.75 -31.17 2.41
N LEU A 392 -46.56 -31.55 2.87
CA LEU A 392 -46.17 -31.38 4.26
C LEU A 392 -45.78 -29.91 4.53
N LEU A 393 -44.95 -29.33 3.67
CA LEU A 393 -44.46 -27.94 3.78
C LEU A 393 -45.58 -26.92 3.51
N GLY A 394 -46.40 -27.13 2.48
CA GLY A 394 -47.50 -26.25 2.09
C GLY A 394 -48.68 -26.22 3.07
N SER A 395 -48.65 -27.01 4.13
CA SER A 395 -49.67 -26.97 5.19
C SER A 395 -49.72 -25.62 5.94
N GLY A 396 -48.71 -24.79 5.81
CA GLY A 396 -48.51 -23.54 6.55
C GLY A 396 -48.23 -23.68 8.04
N LYS A 397 -48.15 -24.94 8.53
CA LYS A 397 -47.86 -25.28 9.94
C LYS A 397 -46.37 -25.50 10.21
N VAL A 398 -45.64 -25.94 9.18
CA VAL A 398 -44.22 -26.23 9.24
C VAL A 398 -43.44 -25.02 8.70
N GLU A 399 -42.34 -24.71 9.35
CA GLU A 399 -41.45 -23.64 8.96
C GLU A 399 -40.08 -24.20 8.55
N ILE A 400 -39.55 -23.76 7.43
CA ILE A 400 -38.19 -24.09 7.01
C ILE A 400 -37.26 -23.08 7.66
N VAL A 401 -36.37 -23.54 8.51
CA VAL A 401 -35.40 -22.69 9.21
C VAL A 401 -34.03 -22.77 8.53
N ASP A 402 -33.48 -21.62 8.15
CA ASP A 402 -32.17 -21.48 7.50
C ASP A 402 -32.05 -22.28 6.19
N GLY A 403 -33.15 -22.40 5.45
CA GLY A 403 -33.15 -23.15 4.19
C GLY A 403 -33.06 -24.67 4.35
N LEU A 404 -33.17 -25.21 5.56
CA LEU A 404 -33.02 -26.63 5.87
C LEU A 404 -34.35 -27.24 6.38
N VAL A 405 -34.81 -28.26 5.72
CA VAL A 405 -35.97 -29.04 6.15
C VAL A 405 -35.51 -30.11 7.17
N ARG A 406 -36.05 -30.07 8.39
CA ARG A 406 -35.68 -30.99 9.49
C ARG A 406 -36.80 -31.99 9.73
N ILE A 407 -36.46 -33.27 9.68
CA ILE A 407 -37.41 -34.37 9.88
C ILE A 407 -36.87 -35.31 10.94
N TYR A 408 -37.61 -35.46 12.02
CA TYR A 408 -37.28 -36.42 13.08
C TYR A 408 -37.78 -37.78 12.70
N ILE A 409 -36.93 -38.81 12.79
CA ILE A 409 -37.23 -40.20 12.56
C ILE A 409 -37.14 -40.93 13.89
N VAL A 410 -38.23 -41.56 14.30
CA VAL A 410 -38.34 -42.24 15.60
C VAL A 410 -38.96 -43.62 15.41
N PRO A 411 -38.46 -44.67 16.08
CA PRO A 411 -39.10 -45.99 16.09
C PRO A 411 -40.53 -45.88 16.60
N LYS A 412 -41.47 -46.56 15.95
CA LYS A 412 -42.88 -46.50 16.29
C LYS A 412 -43.15 -46.96 17.73
N ALA A 413 -42.40 -47.96 18.22
CA ALA A 413 -42.49 -48.44 19.59
C ALA A 413 -42.12 -47.37 20.64
N ARG A 414 -41.24 -46.44 20.33
CA ARG A 414 -40.73 -45.42 21.27
C ARG A 414 -41.21 -43.99 20.95
N SER A 415 -42.14 -43.88 20.02
CA SER A 415 -42.62 -42.57 19.55
C SER A 415 -43.34 -41.77 20.65
N ALA A 416 -44.19 -42.44 21.48
CA ALA A 416 -44.91 -41.80 22.57
C ALA A 416 -43.94 -41.23 23.64
N GLU A 417 -42.97 -42.03 24.06
CA GLU A 417 -41.93 -41.64 25.02
C GLU A 417 -41.13 -40.43 24.53
N TRP A 418 -40.68 -40.47 23.27
CA TRP A 418 -39.92 -39.40 22.69
C TRP A 418 -40.71 -38.08 22.57
N ILE A 419 -42.00 -38.16 22.22
CA ILE A 419 -42.87 -36.97 22.14
C ILE A 419 -43.01 -36.30 23.52
N GLU A 420 -43.14 -37.07 24.58
CA GLU A 420 -43.20 -36.54 25.95
C GLU A 420 -41.87 -35.88 26.35
N GLN A 421 -40.77 -36.53 26.06
CA GLN A 421 -39.43 -35.95 26.29
C GLN A 421 -39.23 -34.64 25.50
N PHE A 422 -39.69 -34.60 24.25
CA PHE A 422 -39.60 -33.37 23.43
C PHE A 422 -40.40 -32.22 24.03
N LYS A 423 -41.65 -32.48 24.46
CA LYS A 423 -42.51 -31.50 25.15
C LYS A 423 -41.90 -31.02 26.47
N ALA A 424 -41.34 -31.93 27.26
CA ALA A 424 -40.70 -31.60 28.53
C ALA A 424 -39.45 -30.73 28.39
N ARG A 425 -38.67 -30.95 27.34
CA ARG A 425 -37.49 -30.09 27.02
C ARG A 425 -37.90 -28.66 26.66
N ARG A 426 -38.98 -28.48 25.93
CA ARG A 426 -39.48 -27.16 25.54
C ARG A 426 -40.24 -26.41 26.63
N GLY A 427 -40.90 -27.10 27.53
CA GLY A 427 -41.55 -26.46 28.68
C GLY A 427 -40.56 -25.85 29.69
N LYS A 428 -39.24 -26.07 29.48
CA LYS A 428 -38.13 -25.51 30.28
C LYS A 428 -37.37 -24.36 29.59
N GLN A 429 -37.69 -24.07 28.33
CA GLN A 429 -37.20 -22.90 27.59
C GLN A 429 -38.28 -21.81 27.54
#